data_f605d2633dc9937f6d9f8bff60234ae9
#
_entry.id   f605d2633dc9937f6d9f8bff60234ae9
#
_cell.length_a   1.000
_cell.length_b   1.000
_cell.length_c   1.000
_cell.angle_alpha   90.00
_cell.angle_beta   90.00
_cell.angle_gamma   90.00
#
_symmetry.space_group_name_H-M   'P 1'
#
loop_
_entity.id
_entity.type
_entity.pdbx_description
1 polymer ?
#
loop_
_entity_poly.entity_id
_entity_poly.type
_entity_poly.pdbx_seq_one_letter_code
_entity_poly.pdbx_strand_id
1 'polypeptide(L)'
;MNENLNRETVVSYYDEHVKNKLNDYIIVNPRIEYGWETIKHFAPAKPVRILEVGCGMGSICSRMHKHWPDAFITGIDISTLSIQIAQKLFADDNLNFRESILTPDTFDEQFDLIVFMDVYEHISVNDRPDVHAAIAKILRNKGKVILTVPTPHNLRWSLVNKPETMQPVDEHISFEVVGKLAGDTGTEVILYERKNVWNVGDYAHIVLEKNDDFEAAFFQNKPVTTLQRSNRILNKIKYKLGSFFRKYYVRRKLS
;
A
#
# COMPACT_ATOMS: atom_id res chain seq x y z
N MET A 1 -23.07 -13.90 -1.59
CA MET A 1 -22.75 -12.52 -1.96
C MET A 1 -23.26 -12.27 -3.36
N ASN A 2 -23.92 -11.12 -3.61
CA ASN A 2 -24.64 -10.88 -4.85
C ASN A 2 -23.68 -10.74 -6.05
N GLU A 3 -23.71 -11.70 -6.96
CA GLU A 3 -22.90 -11.73 -8.19
C GLU A 3 -23.29 -10.64 -9.23
N ASN A 4 -24.27 -9.79 -8.94
CA ASN A 4 -24.82 -8.78 -9.87
C ASN A 4 -24.93 -7.39 -9.25
N LEU A 5 -23.93 -6.93 -8.46
CA LEU A 5 -23.88 -5.52 -8.09
C LEU A 5 -23.52 -4.69 -9.34
N ASN A 6 -24.51 -3.93 -9.83
CA ASN A 6 -24.29 -3.00 -10.95
C ASN A 6 -23.33 -1.89 -10.49
N ARG A 7 -22.36 -1.55 -11.34
CA ARG A 7 -21.39 -0.46 -11.13
C ARG A 7 -22.06 0.85 -10.70
N GLU A 8 -23.23 1.18 -11.25
CA GLU A 8 -24.00 2.37 -10.89
C GLU A 8 -24.37 2.39 -9.42
N THR A 9 -24.76 1.25 -8.84
CA THR A 9 -25.08 1.13 -7.41
C THR A 9 -23.85 1.41 -6.55
N VAL A 10 -22.68 0.93 -6.96
CA VAL A 10 -21.42 1.16 -6.24
C VAL A 10 -21.01 2.63 -6.29
N VAL A 11 -21.11 3.27 -7.46
CA VAL A 11 -20.84 4.70 -7.63
C VAL A 11 -21.78 5.55 -6.77
N SER A 12 -23.10 5.28 -6.81
CA SER A 12 -24.11 5.99 -6.01
C SER A 12 -23.80 5.88 -4.50
N TYR A 13 -23.41 4.70 -4.04
CA TYR A 13 -23.00 4.51 -2.64
C TYR A 13 -21.86 5.45 -2.25
N TYR A 14 -20.81 5.53 -3.07
CA TYR A 14 -19.66 6.38 -2.76
C TYR A 14 -19.97 7.88 -2.88
N ASP A 15 -20.82 8.29 -3.81
CA ASP A 15 -21.28 9.67 -3.92
C ASP A 15 -22.09 10.10 -2.69
N GLU A 16 -22.95 9.25 -2.16
CA GLU A 16 -23.70 9.51 -0.94
C GLU A 16 -22.79 9.67 0.30
N HIS A 17 -21.66 8.93 0.34
CA HIS A 17 -20.74 8.93 1.47
C HIS A 17 -19.66 10.03 1.43
N VAL A 18 -19.65 10.88 0.41
CA VAL A 18 -18.67 11.98 0.27
C VAL A 18 -18.66 12.92 1.47
N LYS A 19 -19.82 13.22 2.06
CA LYS A 19 -19.90 14.07 3.26
C LYS A 19 -19.15 13.49 4.46
N ASN A 20 -19.18 12.16 4.63
CA ASN A 20 -18.46 11.46 5.68
C ASN A 20 -16.95 11.54 5.43
N LYS A 21 -16.50 11.37 4.19
CA LYS A 21 -15.09 11.50 3.80
C LYS A 21 -14.56 12.93 3.98
N LEU A 22 -15.37 13.96 3.75
CA LEU A 22 -15.04 15.35 4.07
C LEU A 22 -14.81 15.56 5.57
N ASN A 23 -15.66 14.95 6.39
CA ASN A 23 -15.52 15.02 7.83
C ASN A 23 -14.24 14.29 8.30
N ASP A 24 -13.91 13.14 7.73
CA ASP A 24 -12.65 12.42 7.99
C ASP A 24 -11.40 13.22 7.60
N TYR A 25 -11.49 14.07 6.60
CA TYR A 25 -10.41 14.99 6.23
C TYR A 25 -10.25 16.13 7.25
N ILE A 26 -11.35 16.66 7.77
CA ILE A 26 -11.34 17.78 8.75
C ILE A 26 -10.90 17.26 10.13
N ILE A 27 -11.34 16.08 10.51
CA ILE A 27 -11.02 15.44 11.77
C ILE A 27 -9.88 14.44 11.53
N VAL A 28 -8.85 14.46 12.37
CA VAL A 28 -7.75 13.48 12.26
C VAL A 28 -8.30 12.07 12.39
N ASN A 29 -8.22 11.30 11.30
CA ASN A 29 -8.62 9.89 11.28
C ASN A 29 -7.36 9.01 11.51
N PRO A 30 -7.27 8.24 12.61
CA PRO A 30 -6.10 7.41 12.91
C PRO A 30 -5.69 6.48 11.77
N ARG A 31 -6.65 5.90 11.07
CA ARG A 31 -6.41 5.01 9.91
C ARG A 31 -5.59 5.70 8.82
N ILE A 32 -5.98 6.93 8.49
CA ILE A 32 -5.26 7.74 7.48
C ILE A 32 -3.86 8.11 7.96
N GLU A 33 -3.71 8.43 9.25
CA GLU A 33 -2.39 8.74 9.82
C GLU A 33 -1.44 7.53 9.79
N TYR A 34 -1.90 6.35 10.22
CA TYR A 34 -1.08 5.14 10.16
C TYR A 34 -0.72 4.75 8.72
N GLY A 35 -1.68 4.86 7.79
CA GLY A 35 -1.41 4.62 6.36
C GLY A 35 -0.39 5.61 5.80
N TRP A 36 -0.52 6.90 6.12
CA TRP A 36 0.44 7.91 5.73
C TRP A 36 1.87 7.65 6.26
N GLU A 37 2.00 7.22 7.53
CA GLU A 37 3.30 6.82 8.07
C GLU A 37 3.91 5.65 7.29
N THR A 38 3.11 4.66 6.91
CA THR A 38 3.57 3.55 6.09
C THR A 38 4.03 4.03 4.70
N ILE A 39 3.25 4.90 4.05
CA ILE A 39 3.62 5.49 2.76
C ILE A 39 4.96 6.22 2.88
N LYS A 40 5.13 7.11 3.83
CA LYS A 40 6.39 7.86 4.03
C LYS A 40 7.60 6.96 4.28
N HIS A 41 7.40 5.87 5.02
CA HIS A 41 8.49 4.98 5.40
C HIS A 41 8.95 4.08 4.26
N PHE A 42 8.02 3.59 3.45
CA PHE A 42 8.31 2.58 2.44
C PHE A 42 8.35 3.10 1.01
N ALA A 43 7.77 4.25 0.72
CA ALA A 43 7.84 4.85 -0.62
C ALA A 43 9.30 5.00 -1.10
N PRO A 44 9.56 5.00 -2.41
CA PRO A 44 10.85 5.42 -2.93
C PRO A 44 11.23 6.81 -2.41
N ALA A 45 12.51 7.03 -2.12
CA ALA A 45 12.97 8.28 -1.51
C ALA A 45 12.65 9.54 -2.36
N LYS A 46 12.65 9.40 -3.67
CA LYS A 46 12.34 10.46 -4.64
C LYS A 46 11.48 9.88 -5.76
N PRO A 47 10.21 9.61 -5.54
CA PRO A 47 9.32 9.14 -6.59
C PRO A 47 9.11 10.26 -7.61
N VAL A 48 9.06 9.91 -8.88
CA VAL A 48 8.78 10.86 -9.97
C VAL A 48 7.31 10.84 -10.33
N ARG A 49 6.69 9.65 -10.32
CA ARG A 49 5.27 9.47 -10.61
C ARG A 49 4.60 8.60 -9.56
N ILE A 50 3.48 9.08 -9.04
CA ILE A 50 2.71 8.41 -7.98
C ILE A 50 1.25 8.27 -8.46
N LEU A 51 0.68 7.10 -8.25
CA LEU A 51 -0.74 6.82 -8.48
C LEU A 51 -1.41 6.48 -7.15
N GLU A 52 -2.51 7.13 -6.83
CA GLU A 52 -3.45 6.69 -5.80
C GLU A 52 -4.72 6.15 -6.47
N VAL A 53 -5.03 4.89 -6.22
CA VAL A 53 -6.25 4.23 -6.70
C VAL A 53 -7.30 4.28 -5.59
N GLY A 54 -8.52 4.74 -5.93
CA GLY A 54 -9.57 5.02 -4.95
C GLY A 54 -9.25 6.23 -4.08
N CYS A 55 -8.76 7.31 -4.70
CA CYS A 55 -8.27 8.49 -3.99
C CYS A 55 -9.37 9.26 -3.23
N GLY A 56 -10.64 8.94 -3.45
CA GLY A 56 -11.75 9.69 -2.90
C GLY A 56 -11.63 11.17 -3.22
N MET A 57 -11.74 12.01 -2.20
CA MET A 57 -11.58 13.46 -2.35
C MET A 57 -10.13 13.96 -2.35
N GLY A 58 -9.13 13.06 -2.50
CA GLY A 58 -7.74 13.44 -2.74
C GLY A 58 -6.91 13.78 -1.50
N SER A 59 -7.33 13.39 -0.31
CA SER A 59 -6.64 13.77 0.95
C SER A 59 -5.21 13.24 1.04
N ILE A 60 -4.97 11.99 0.65
CA ILE A 60 -3.64 11.38 0.63
C ILE A 60 -2.81 11.89 -0.55
N CYS A 61 -3.40 12.05 -1.74
CA CYS A 61 -2.73 12.71 -2.87
C CYS A 61 -2.19 14.09 -2.47
N SER A 62 -2.98 14.92 -1.78
CA SER A 62 -2.54 16.22 -1.28
C SER A 62 -1.40 16.13 -0.27
N ARG A 63 -1.38 15.10 0.60
CA ARG A 63 -0.26 14.87 1.53
C ARG A 63 1.00 14.44 0.78
N MET A 64 0.86 13.54 -0.20
CA MET A 64 1.96 13.11 -1.05
C MET A 64 2.55 14.28 -1.84
N HIS A 65 1.70 15.14 -2.42
CA HIS A 65 2.14 16.33 -3.14
C HIS A 65 2.94 17.31 -2.25
N LYS A 66 2.48 17.55 -1.02
CA LYS A 66 3.22 18.37 -0.05
C LYS A 66 4.55 17.76 0.37
N HIS A 67 4.65 16.43 0.39
CA HIS A 67 5.86 15.73 0.80
C HIS A 67 6.86 15.55 -0.35
N TRP A 68 6.37 15.33 -1.56
CA TRP A 68 7.16 15.22 -2.80
C TRP A 68 6.66 16.24 -3.84
N PRO A 69 6.98 17.53 -3.68
CA PRO A 69 6.41 18.60 -4.52
C PRO A 69 6.82 18.50 -6.00
N ASP A 70 7.94 17.82 -6.28
CA ASP A 70 8.42 17.61 -7.65
C ASP A 70 7.83 16.35 -8.32
N ALA A 71 7.05 15.54 -7.58
CA ALA A 71 6.44 14.33 -8.13
C ALA A 71 5.13 14.67 -8.85
N PHE A 72 4.90 14.01 -9.98
CA PHE A 72 3.60 14.00 -10.66
C PHE A 72 2.68 13.00 -9.96
N ILE A 73 1.59 13.46 -9.39
CA ILE A 73 0.66 12.64 -8.64
C ILE A 73 -0.67 12.59 -9.37
N THR A 74 -1.17 11.39 -9.59
CA THR A 74 -2.49 11.14 -10.16
C THR A 74 -3.34 10.38 -9.16
N GLY A 75 -4.51 10.92 -8.82
CA GLY A 75 -5.55 10.22 -8.07
C GLY A 75 -6.66 9.76 -9.02
N ILE A 76 -7.07 8.50 -8.91
CA ILE A 76 -8.26 8.00 -9.61
C ILE A 76 -9.29 7.47 -8.61
N ASP A 77 -10.57 7.69 -8.92
CA ASP A 77 -11.72 7.18 -8.16
C ASP A 77 -12.90 6.94 -9.11
N ILE A 78 -13.80 6.05 -8.73
CA ILE A 78 -15.03 5.79 -9.50
C ILE A 78 -16.13 6.81 -9.24
N SER A 79 -16.05 7.55 -8.13
CA SER A 79 -17.04 8.55 -7.70
C SER A 79 -16.78 9.88 -8.40
N THR A 80 -17.67 10.26 -9.30
CA THR A 80 -17.64 11.55 -9.99
C THR A 80 -17.61 12.72 -9.00
N LEU A 81 -18.44 12.64 -7.95
CA LEU A 81 -18.55 13.69 -6.95
C LEU A 81 -17.25 13.82 -6.12
N SER A 82 -16.65 12.71 -5.73
CA SER A 82 -15.36 12.70 -5.04
C SER A 82 -14.27 13.38 -5.86
N ILE A 83 -14.19 13.06 -7.16
CA ILE A 83 -13.21 13.65 -8.07
C ILE A 83 -13.43 15.16 -8.27
N GLN A 84 -14.67 15.59 -8.43
CA GLN A 84 -14.99 17.03 -8.54
C GLN A 84 -14.54 17.81 -7.28
N ILE A 85 -14.72 17.22 -6.10
CA ILE A 85 -14.27 17.82 -4.84
C ILE A 85 -12.75 17.82 -4.76
N ALA A 86 -12.09 16.70 -5.10
CA ALA A 86 -10.64 16.58 -5.10
C ALA A 86 -10.00 17.64 -6.01
N GLN A 87 -10.53 17.81 -7.23
CA GLN A 87 -10.08 18.83 -8.17
C GLN A 87 -10.23 20.25 -7.60
N LYS A 88 -11.37 20.56 -6.99
CA LYS A 88 -11.61 21.90 -6.40
C LYS A 88 -10.71 22.20 -5.21
N LEU A 89 -10.37 21.17 -4.40
CA LEU A 89 -9.61 21.37 -3.18
C LEU A 89 -8.09 21.33 -3.39
N PHE A 90 -7.62 20.52 -4.35
CA PHE A 90 -6.21 20.11 -4.37
C PHE A 90 -5.56 20.09 -5.74
N ALA A 91 -6.29 20.23 -6.86
CA ALA A 91 -5.64 20.18 -8.18
C ALA A 91 -4.56 21.25 -8.32
N ASP A 92 -3.41 20.87 -8.88
CA ASP A 92 -2.22 21.68 -9.10
C ASP A 92 -1.51 21.18 -10.37
N ASP A 93 -0.47 21.86 -10.84
CA ASP A 93 0.28 21.50 -12.04
C ASP A 93 0.80 20.06 -12.00
N ASN A 94 1.22 19.59 -10.83
CA ASN A 94 1.73 18.24 -10.60
C ASN A 94 0.76 17.33 -9.82
N LEU A 95 -0.49 17.74 -9.61
CA LEU A 95 -1.49 16.97 -8.87
C LEU A 95 -2.81 16.94 -9.62
N ASN A 96 -3.13 15.80 -10.22
CA ASN A 96 -4.30 15.59 -11.05
C ASN A 96 -5.26 14.55 -10.47
N PHE A 97 -6.55 14.72 -10.73
CA PHE A 97 -7.60 13.80 -10.34
C PHE A 97 -8.47 13.43 -11.53
N ARG A 98 -8.80 12.16 -11.66
CA ARG A 98 -9.56 11.64 -12.79
C ARG A 98 -10.56 10.57 -12.35
N GLU A 99 -11.81 10.69 -12.81
CA GLU A 99 -12.78 9.60 -12.69
C GLU A 99 -12.32 8.44 -13.55
N SER A 100 -11.99 7.33 -12.94
CA SER A 100 -11.53 6.12 -13.63
C SER A 100 -11.51 4.91 -12.71
N ILE A 101 -11.58 3.72 -13.31
CA ILE A 101 -11.12 2.46 -12.70
C ILE A 101 -9.72 2.14 -13.21
N LEU A 102 -9.01 1.29 -12.48
CA LEU A 102 -7.69 0.81 -12.91
C LEU A 102 -7.84 -0.44 -13.78
N THR A 103 -7.52 -0.30 -15.06
CA THR A 103 -7.46 -1.39 -16.05
C THR A 103 -6.16 -1.30 -16.84
N PRO A 104 -5.76 -2.32 -17.61
CA PRO A 104 -4.53 -2.27 -18.40
C PRO A 104 -4.46 -1.11 -19.40
N ASP A 105 -5.61 -0.56 -19.81
CA ASP A 105 -5.71 0.54 -20.78
C ASP A 105 -5.81 1.93 -20.12
N THR A 106 -5.81 1.98 -18.78
CA THR A 106 -5.99 3.25 -18.05
C THR A 106 -4.79 4.18 -18.17
N PHE A 107 -3.57 3.62 -18.21
CA PHE A 107 -2.32 4.37 -18.26
C PHE A 107 -1.31 3.73 -19.22
N ASP A 108 -0.57 4.57 -19.94
CA ASP A 108 0.61 4.18 -20.72
C ASP A 108 1.91 4.53 -19.99
N GLU A 109 1.89 5.51 -19.07
CA GLU A 109 3.02 5.87 -18.23
C GLU A 109 3.23 4.89 -17.08
N GLN A 110 4.48 4.83 -16.59
CA GLN A 110 4.86 4.02 -15.45
C GLN A 110 4.98 4.84 -14.17
N PHE A 111 4.68 4.19 -13.03
CA PHE A 111 4.69 4.79 -11.70
C PHE A 111 5.76 4.18 -10.80
N ASP A 112 6.37 5.01 -9.96
CA ASP A 112 7.33 4.59 -8.94
C ASP A 112 6.62 4.11 -7.66
N LEU A 113 5.39 4.60 -7.45
CA LEU A 113 4.57 4.27 -6.29
C LEU A 113 3.10 4.18 -6.71
N ILE A 114 2.45 3.09 -6.34
CA ILE A 114 1.01 2.91 -6.46
C ILE A 114 0.44 2.67 -5.05
N VAL A 115 -0.61 3.40 -4.68
CA VAL A 115 -1.20 3.38 -3.34
C VAL A 115 -2.67 3.00 -3.41
N PHE A 116 -3.08 2.09 -2.52
CA PHE A 116 -4.47 1.70 -2.26
C PHE A 116 -4.75 1.89 -0.77
N MET A 117 -5.44 2.97 -0.42
CA MET A 117 -5.81 3.27 0.96
C MET A 117 -7.24 2.85 1.24
N ASP A 118 -7.41 1.61 1.77
CA ASP A 118 -8.72 0.99 2.03
C ASP A 118 -9.61 0.95 0.77
N VAL A 119 -9.08 0.33 -0.26
CA VAL A 119 -9.71 0.23 -1.58
C VAL A 119 -9.65 -1.18 -2.14
N TYR A 120 -8.54 -1.90 -1.94
CA TYR A 120 -8.34 -3.20 -2.59
C TYR A 120 -9.37 -4.26 -2.13
N GLU A 121 -9.86 -4.17 -0.91
CA GLU A 121 -10.96 -4.99 -0.36
C GLU A 121 -12.30 -4.72 -1.05
N HIS A 122 -12.46 -3.55 -1.68
CA HIS A 122 -13.68 -3.16 -2.40
C HIS A 122 -13.62 -3.47 -3.90
N ILE A 123 -12.53 -4.07 -4.36
CA ILE A 123 -12.40 -4.58 -5.74
C ILE A 123 -12.91 -6.02 -5.76
N SER A 124 -13.93 -6.26 -6.58
CA SER A 124 -14.51 -7.59 -6.70
C SER A 124 -13.48 -8.63 -7.16
N VAL A 125 -13.63 -9.88 -6.76
CA VAL A 125 -12.71 -10.95 -7.18
C VAL A 125 -12.62 -11.05 -8.69
N ASN A 126 -13.72 -10.75 -9.40
CA ASN A 126 -13.79 -10.81 -10.87
C ASN A 126 -13.00 -9.67 -11.55
N ASP A 127 -12.87 -8.50 -10.89
CA ASP A 127 -12.18 -7.33 -11.46
C ASP A 127 -10.67 -7.32 -11.11
N ARG A 128 -10.24 -8.10 -10.11
CA ARG A 128 -8.84 -8.16 -9.68
C ARG A 128 -7.84 -8.55 -10.78
N PRO A 129 -8.14 -9.49 -11.69
CA PRO A 129 -7.21 -9.82 -12.78
C PRO A 129 -6.84 -8.61 -13.64
N ASP A 130 -7.79 -7.74 -13.96
CA ASP A 130 -7.52 -6.52 -14.73
C ASP A 130 -6.69 -5.52 -13.94
N VAL A 131 -6.98 -5.36 -12.64
CA VAL A 131 -6.18 -4.52 -11.73
C VAL A 131 -4.75 -5.04 -11.61
N HIS A 132 -4.56 -6.36 -11.47
CA HIS A 132 -3.23 -6.97 -11.41
C HIS A 132 -2.46 -6.76 -12.72
N ALA A 133 -3.10 -7.00 -13.86
CA ALA A 133 -2.50 -6.77 -15.18
C ALA A 133 -2.11 -5.29 -15.37
N ALA A 134 -2.96 -4.36 -14.92
CA ALA A 134 -2.64 -2.93 -14.94
C ALA A 134 -1.41 -2.62 -14.08
N ILE A 135 -1.38 -3.09 -12.83
CA ILE A 135 -0.23 -2.89 -11.93
C ILE A 135 1.05 -3.46 -12.54
N ALA A 136 1.01 -4.69 -13.08
CA ALA A 136 2.15 -5.33 -13.73
C ALA A 136 2.73 -4.49 -14.88
N LYS A 137 1.83 -3.87 -15.69
CA LYS A 137 2.18 -3.01 -16.82
C LYS A 137 2.80 -1.68 -16.38
N ILE A 138 2.16 -1.02 -15.40
CA ILE A 138 2.48 0.39 -15.07
C ILE A 138 3.45 0.56 -13.90
N LEU A 139 3.75 -0.49 -13.12
CA LEU A 139 4.71 -0.40 -12.02
C LEU A 139 6.13 -0.48 -12.58
N ARG A 140 6.95 0.54 -12.30
CA ARG A 140 8.37 0.56 -12.65
C ARG A 140 9.15 -0.52 -11.91
N ASN A 141 10.28 -0.91 -12.49
CA ASN A 141 11.30 -1.64 -11.76
C ASN A 141 11.76 -0.81 -10.54
N LYS A 142 11.85 -1.45 -9.37
CA LYS A 142 12.06 -0.84 -8.03
C LYS A 142 10.90 0.03 -7.55
N GLY A 143 9.79 0.02 -8.27
CA GLY A 143 8.54 0.62 -7.85
C GLY A 143 7.86 -0.18 -6.74
N LYS A 144 6.96 0.47 -6.02
CA LYS A 144 6.27 -0.13 -4.88
C LYS A 144 4.76 0.02 -4.99
N VAL A 145 4.07 -0.99 -4.49
CA VAL A 145 2.63 -0.94 -4.24
C VAL A 145 2.42 -0.96 -2.73
N ILE A 146 1.65 -0.01 -2.22
CA ILE A 146 1.32 0.09 -0.79
C ILE A 146 -0.19 -0.02 -0.64
N LEU A 147 -0.63 -0.97 0.19
CA LEU A 147 -2.04 -1.18 0.50
C LEU A 147 -2.26 -1.08 2.01
N THR A 148 -3.40 -0.49 2.39
CA THR A 148 -4.00 -0.67 3.72
C THR A 148 -5.36 -1.31 3.55
N VAL A 149 -5.68 -2.30 4.37
CA VAL A 149 -6.95 -3.03 4.31
C VAL A 149 -7.37 -3.47 5.71
N PRO A 150 -8.67 -3.62 5.99
CA PRO A 150 -9.11 -4.33 7.18
C PRO A 150 -8.59 -5.77 7.20
N THR A 151 -8.15 -6.24 8.36
CA THR A 151 -7.77 -7.66 8.45
C THR A 151 -8.99 -8.57 8.24
N PRO A 152 -8.80 -9.80 7.73
CA PRO A 152 -9.89 -10.77 7.62
C PRO A 152 -10.62 -11.03 8.94
N HIS A 153 -9.90 -10.89 10.07
CA HIS A 153 -10.50 -11.02 11.40
C HIS A 153 -11.44 -9.84 11.71
N ASN A 154 -10.99 -8.62 11.44
CA ASN A 154 -11.81 -7.42 11.64
C ASN A 154 -13.05 -7.43 10.74
N LEU A 155 -12.89 -7.80 9.47
CA LEU A 155 -14.02 -7.86 8.53
C LEU A 155 -15.08 -8.89 8.98
N ARG A 156 -14.65 -10.12 9.38
CA ARG A 156 -15.57 -11.12 9.93
C ARG A 156 -16.30 -10.62 11.18
N TRP A 157 -15.59 -9.92 12.06
CA TRP A 157 -16.20 -9.34 13.25
C TRP A 157 -17.23 -8.27 12.89
N SER A 158 -16.92 -7.38 11.94
CA SER A 158 -17.83 -6.33 11.47
C SER A 158 -19.08 -6.89 10.83
N LEU A 159 -18.95 -7.92 9.99
CA LEU A 159 -20.09 -8.62 9.39
C LEU A 159 -21.12 -9.12 10.42
N VAL A 160 -20.66 -9.54 11.60
CA VAL A 160 -21.54 -10.08 12.66
C VAL A 160 -22.04 -8.97 13.58
N ASN A 161 -21.20 -8.00 13.93
CA ASN A 161 -21.48 -7.07 15.02
C ASN A 161 -21.87 -5.66 14.55
N LYS A 162 -21.54 -5.30 13.30
CA LYS A 162 -21.81 -3.99 12.69
C LYS A 162 -22.14 -4.12 11.20
N PRO A 163 -23.14 -4.95 10.83
CA PRO A 163 -23.46 -5.20 9.41
C PRO A 163 -23.83 -3.95 8.64
N GLU A 164 -24.33 -2.91 9.32
CA GLU A 164 -24.66 -1.61 8.75
C GLU A 164 -23.44 -0.80 8.26
N THR A 165 -22.24 -1.18 8.69
CA THR A 165 -21.00 -0.53 8.25
C THR A 165 -20.39 -1.18 7.00
N MET A 166 -20.98 -2.28 6.54
CA MET A 166 -20.48 -3.02 5.38
C MET A 166 -20.77 -2.25 4.08
N GLN A 167 -19.80 -2.29 3.18
CA GLN A 167 -19.92 -1.68 1.86
C GLN A 167 -20.51 -2.68 0.84
N PRO A 168 -20.94 -2.21 -0.34
CA PRO A 168 -21.50 -3.10 -1.37
C PRO A 168 -20.56 -4.26 -1.74
N VAL A 169 -19.25 -4.00 -1.76
CA VAL A 169 -18.20 -4.99 -1.93
C VAL A 169 -17.24 -4.88 -0.76
N ASP A 170 -17.11 -5.96 0.02
CA ASP A 170 -16.18 -6.10 1.14
C ASP A 170 -15.59 -7.51 1.11
N GLU A 171 -14.40 -7.63 0.54
CA GLU A 171 -13.72 -8.90 0.34
C GLU A 171 -12.63 -9.16 1.39
N HIS A 172 -12.48 -10.42 1.79
CA HIS A 172 -11.43 -10.82 2.71
C HIS A 172 -10.06 -10.78 2.04
N ILE A 173 -9.18 -9.89 2.49
CA ILE A 173 -7.81 -9.81 1.99
C ILE A 173 -6.89 -10.62 2.91
N SER A 174 -6.84 -11.93 2.65
CA SER A 174 -5.93 -12.84 3.34
C SER A 174 -4.50 -12.71 2.79
N PHE A 175 -3.52 -13.29 3.50
CA PHE A 175 -2.14 -13.36 3.01
C PHE A 175 -2.03 -14.12 1.67
N GLU A 176 -2.89 -15.10 1.44
CA GLU A 176 -2.98 -15.83 0.16
C GLU A 176 -3.39 -14.90 -0.99
N VAL A 177 -4.40 -14.03 -0.77
CA VAL A 177 -4.82 -13.02 -1.75
C VAL A 177 -3.68 -12.05 -2.05
N VAL A 178 -2.92 -11.63 -1.03
CA VAL A 178 -1.74 -10.77 -1.21
C VAL A 178 -0.63 -11.50 -1.97
N GLY A 179 -0.40 -12.78 -1.68
CA GLY A 179 0.56 -13.60 -2.41
C GLY A 179 0.20 -13.76 -3.88
N LYS A 180 -1.11 -13.94 -4.18
CA LYS A 180 -1.59 -13.95 -5.59
C LYS A 180 -1.37 -12.61 -6.27
N LEU A 181 -1.72 -11.48 -5.62
CA LEU A 181 -1.45 -10.15 -6.14
C LEU A 181 0.05 -9.97 -6.46
N ALA A 182 0.94 -10.35 -5.54
CA ALA A 182 2.37 -10.25 -5.75
C ALA A 182 2.84 -11.09 -6.95
N GLY A 183 2.39 -12.35 -7.05
CA GLY A 183 2.71 -13.23 -8.17
C GLY A 183 2.22 -12.70 -9.53
N ASP A 184 0.96 -12.24 -9.58
CA ASP A 184 0.36 -11.74 -10.83
C ASP A 184 1.01 -10.42 -11.30
N THR A 185 1.55 -9.62 -10.38
CA THR A 185 2.17 -8.31 -10.68
C THR A 185 3.70 -8.37 -10.86
N GLY A 186 4.31 -9.54 -10.65
CA GLY A 186 5.76 -9.69 -10.69
C GLY A 186 6.47 -8.92 -9.57
N THR A 187 5.84 -8.85 -8.39
CA THR A 187 6.37 -8.18 -7.20
C THR A 187 6.64 -9.17 -6.07
N GLU A 188 7.39 -8.74 -5.06
CA GLU A 188 7.60 -9.46 -3.82
C GLU A 188 6.93 -8.74 -2.64
N VAL A 189 6.38 -9.50 -1.68
CA VAL A 189 5.86 -8.96 -0.43
C VAL A 189 7.05 -8.62 0.48
N ILE A 190 7.34 -7.34 0.67
CA ILE A 190 8.42 -6.88 1.55
C ILE A 190 7.94 -6.48 2.94
N LEU A 191 6.62 -6.26 3.10
CA LEU A 191 5.97 -6.03 4.39
C LEU A 191 4.56 -6.61 4.37
N TYR A 192 4.20 -7.30 5.45
CA TYR A 192 2.82 -7.57 5.87
C TYR A 192 2.75 -7.37 7.38
N GLU A 193 2.19 -6.24 7.81
CA GLU A 193 2.15 -5.87 9.23
C GLU A 193 0.71 -5.60 9.68
N ARG A 194 0.31 -6.19 10.82
CA ARG A 194 -0.96 -5.88 11.46
C ARG A 194 -0.81 -4.65 12.34
N LYS A 195 -1.66 -3.67 12.12
CA LYS A 195 -1.74 -2.42 12.91
C LYS A 195 -2.92 -2.47 13.86
N ASN A 196 -2.77 -1.79 14.97
CA ASN A 196 -3.84 -1.52 15.93
C ASN A 196 -4.30 -0.08 15.69
N VAL A 197 -5.32 0.10 14.85
CA VAL A 197 -5.86 1.43 14.54
C VAL A 197 -6.90 1.83 15.56
N TRP A 198 -7.95 1.05 15.70
CA TRP A 198 -9.00 1.21 16.72
C TRP A 198 -9.08 0.00 17.64
N ASN A 199 -8.73 -1.18 17.14
CA ASN A 199 -8.73 -2.45 17.86
C ASN A 199 -7.44 -3.20 17.60
N VAL A 200 -7.19 -4.25 18.38
CA VAL A 200 -5.97 -5.07 18.24
C VAL A 200 -5.97 -5.80 16.90
N GLY A 201 -5.04 -5.42 16.03
CA GLY A 201 -4.83 -6.07 14.74
C GLY A 201 -5.99 -5.94 13.77
N ASP A 202 -6.67 -4.81 13.79
CA ASP A 202 -7.84 -4.55 12.94
C ASP A 202 -7.47 -4.20 11.49
N TYR A 203 -6.24 -3.70 11.25
CA TYR A 203 -5.74 -3.36 9.91
C TYR A 203 -4.50 -4.14 9.55
N ALA A 204 -4.32 -4.37 8.24
CA ALA A 204 -3.08 -4.85 7.64
C ALA A 204 -2.50 -3.78 6.72
N HIS A 205 -1.21 -3.50 6.89
CA HIS A 205 -0.42 -2.68 5.99
C HIS A 205 0.51 -3.59 5.21
N ILE A 206 0.49 -3.44 3.89
CA ILE A 206 1.14 -4.33 2.95
C ILE A 206 1.98 -3.50 2.00
N VAL A 207 3.22 -3.94 1.76
CA VAL A 207 4.11 -3.31 0.78
C VAL A 207 4.64 -4.38 -0.14
N LEU A 208 4.46 -4.16 -1.44
CA LEU A 208 5.03 -4.98 -2.51
C LEU A 208 6.12 -4.17 -3.22
N GLU A 209 7.15 -4.83 -3.71
CA GLU A 209 8.23 -4.22 -4.48
C GLU A 209 8.51 -5.02 -5.75
N LYS A 210 8.59 -4.33 -6.88
CA LYS A 210 9.04 -4.90 -8.15
C LYS A 210 10.56 -4.78 -8.25
N ASN A 211 11.26 -5.88 -8.46
CA ASN A 211 12.72 -5.88 -8.55
C ASN A 211 13.20 -6.83 -9.66
N ASP A 212 13.04 -6.39 -10.90
CA ASP A 212 13.45 -7.15 -12.09
C ASP A 212 14.98 -7.33 -12.18
N ASP A 213 15.76 -6.51 -11.46
CA ASP A 213 17.23 -6.54 -11.46
C ASP A 213 17.82 -7.38 -10.31
N PHE A 214 16.99 -8.08 -9.51
CA PHE A 214 17.46 -8.77 -8.31
C PHE A 214 18.56 -9.77 -8.62
N GLU A 215 18.41 -10.59 -9.66
CA GLU A 215 19.43 -11.55 -10.07
C GLU A 215 20.71 -10.86 -10.53
N ALA A 216 20.59 -9.84 -11.38
CA ALA A 216 21.73 -9.06 -11.83
C ALA A 216 22.46 -8.36 -10.68
N ALA A 217 21.71 -7.84 -9.70
CA ALA A 217 22.28 -7.21 -8.50
C ALA A 217 22.92 -8.23 -7.56
N PHE A 218 22.35 -9.44 -7.45
CA PHE A 218 22.86 -10.52 -6.61
C PHE A 218 24.20 -11.06 -7.13
N PHE A 219 24.32 -11.23 -8.44
CA PHE A 219 25.54 -11.75 -9.08
C PHE A 219 26.58 -10.65 -9.41
N GLN A 220 26.20 -9.38 -9.38
CA GLN A 220 27.18 -8.31 -9.48
C GLN A 220 27.95 -8.18 -8.16
N ASN A 221 29.24 -8.50 -8.19
CA ASN A 221 30.19 -8.15 -7.13
C ASN A 221 30.32 -6.61 -7.03
N LYS A 222 29.29 -5.92 -6.53
CA LYS A 222 29.42 -4.51 -6.21
C LYS A 222 30.49 -4.35 -5.14
N PRO A 223 31.51 -3.52 -5.36
CA PRO A 223 32.55 -3.32 -4.35
C PRO A 223 31.88 -2.82 -3.06
N VAL A 224 32.01 -3.59 -2.00
CA VAL A 224 31.53 -3.21 -0.66
C VAL A 224 32.30 -1.98 -0.24
N THR A 225 31.61 -0.90 0.07
CA THR A 225 32.24 0.37 0.50
C THR A 225 33.11 0.13 1.73
N THR A 226 34.15 0.95 1.91
CA THR A 226 35.08 0.85 3.06
C THR A 226 34.33 0.86 4.40
N LEU A 227 33.28 1.67 4.50
CA LEU A 227 32.41 1.75 5.69
C LEU A 227 31.63 0.44 5.93
N GLN A 228 31.11 -0.18 4.88
CA GLN A 228 30.42 -1.47 4.99
C GLN A 228 31.39 -2.61 5.34
N ARG A 229 32.65 -2.54 4.83
CA ARG A 229 33.70 -3.52 5.21
C ARG A 229 34.09 -3.39 6.67
N SER A 230 34.30 -2.17 7.19
CA SER A 230 34.65 -1.95 8.60
C SER A 230 33.53 -2.39 9.53
N ASN A 231 32.29 -2.09 9.23
CA ASN A 231 31.14 -2.54 10.01
C ASN A 231 30.98 -4.07 9.98
N ARG A 232 31.23 -4.71 8.85
CA ARG A 232 31.26 -6.18 8.75
C ARG A 232 32.33 -6.83 9.61
N ILE A 233 33.54 -6.24 9.66
CA ILE A 233 34.64 -6.74 10.47
C ILE A 233 34.33 -6.54 11.95
N LEU A 234 33.88 -5.36 12.35
CA LEU A 234 33.49 -5.07 13.75
C LEU A 234 32.39 -6.00 14.24
N ASN A 235 31.38 -6.25 13.43
CA ASN A 235 30.31 -7.19 13.76
C ASN A 235 30.83 -8.62 13.87
N LYS A 236 31.74 -9.09 12.99
CA LYS A 236 32.36 -10.41 13.13
C LYS A 236 33.14 -10.55 14.44
N ILE A 237 33.90 -9.53 14.84
CA ILE A 237 34.63 -9.52 16.11
C ILE A 237 33.64 -9.56 17.30
N LYS A 238 32.62 -8.71 17.27
CA LYS A 238 31.56 -8.66 18.30
C LYS A 238 30.84 -10.02 18.44
N TYR A 239 30.53 -10.69 17.33
CA TYR A 239 29.91 -12.02 17.34
C TYR A 239 30.85 -13.10 17.85
N LYS A 240 32.15 -13.07 17.51
CA LYS A 240 33.14 -14.02 18.03
C LYS A 240 33.31 -13.88 19.54
N LEU A 241 33.47 -12.66 20.04
CA LEU A 241 33.56 -12.39 21.49
C LEU A 241 32.27 -12.82 22.21
N GLY A 242 31.11 -12.45 21.70
CA GLY A 242 29.84 -12.88 22.28
C GLY A 242 29.63 -14.40 22.26
N SER A 243 30.14 -15.11 21.23
CA SER A 243 30.11 -16.56 21.16
C SER A 243 31.02 -17.21 22.23
N PHE A 244 32.21 -16.64 22.46
CA PHE A 244 33.12 -17.09 23.50
C PHE A 244 32.50 -17.01 24.90
N PHE A 245 31.92 -15.88 25.25
CA PHE A 245 31.24 -15.68 26.55
C PHE A 245 30.03 -16.60 26.71
N ARG A 246 29.22 -16.79 25.65
CA ARG A 246 28.09 -17.74 25.69
C ARG A 246 28.54 -19.19 25.89
N LYS A 247 29.61 -19.61 25.21
CA LYS A 247 30.18 -20.94 25.43
C LYS A 247 30.66 -21.14 26.85
N TYR A 248 31.35 -20.17 27.42
CA TYR A 248 31.80 -20.21 28.83
C TYR A 248 30.61 -20.30 29.79
N TYR A 249 29.60 -19.45 29.58
CA TYR A 249 28.37 -19.46 30.39
C TYR A 249 27.64 -20.80 30.35
N VAL A 250 27.43 -21.34 29.15
CA VAL A 250 26.78 -22.64 28.99
C VAL A 250 27.56 -23.78 29.67
N ARG A 251 28.87 -23.83 29.49
CA ARG A 251 29.71 -24.84 30.16
C ARG A 251 29.60 -24.76 31.69
N ARG A 252 29.62 -23.55 32.24
CA ARG A 252 29.51 -23.35 33.68
C ARG A 252 28.14 -23.69 34.27
N LYS A 253 27.09 -23.58 33.49
CA LYS A 253 25.71 -23.82 33.95
C LYS A 253 25.24 -25.26 33.77
N LEU A 254 25.86 -25.99 32.83
CA LEU A 254 25.51 -27.40 32.52
C LEU A 254 26.56 -28.40 33.00
N SER A 255 27.61 -27.98 33.64
CA SER A 255 28.52 -28.79 34.47
C SER A 255 28.05 -28.84 35.91
#